data_e5aea1b8a5c4e390aa270e0ca79fdc7d
#
_entry.id   e5aea1b8a5c4e390aa270e0ca79fdc7d
#
_cell.length_a   1.000
_cell.length_b   1.000
_cell.length_c   1.000
_cell.angle_alpha   90.00
_cell.angle_beta   90.00
_cell.angle_gamma   90.00
#
_symmetry.space_group_name_H-M   'P 1'
#
loop_
_entity.id
_entity.type
_entity.pdbx_description
1 polymer ?
#
loop_
_entity_poly.entity_id
_entity_poly.type
_entity_poly.pdbx_seq_one_letter_code
_entity_poly.pdbx_strand_id
1 'polypeptide(L)'
;MSDFLIAPSILSADFARLGEEVEAVLAAGADVVHFDVMDNHYVPNLTIGPMVCKALRNYGITAPIDVHLMVKPVDRIIGDFIEAGATYITFHPEASEHVDRSLQMIRDGGCKAGLVFNPATPLNHLDYVLDKLDMILLMSVNPGFGGQKFIPHTLQKLRQARQIIDQSGLDVRLEIDGGVTTKNIREIAEAGADTFVAGSAIFGADDYRAVINQMREELSHLA
;
A
#
# COMPACT_ATOMS: atom_id res chain seq x y z
N MET A 1 10.05 0.27 -18.70
CA MET A 1 8.83 0.94 -18.23
C MET A 1 8.35 0.14 -17.03
N SER A 2 8.17 0.77 -15.87
CA SER A 2 7.61 0.07 -14.70
C SER A 2 6.15 -0.25 -14.98
N ASP A 3 5.76 -1.52 -14.84
CA ASP A 3 4.35 -1.89 -14.96
C ASP A 3 3.57 -1.25 -13.80
N PHE A 4 2.48 -0.55 -14.12
CA PHE A 4 1.57 0.01 -13.13
C PHE A 4 0.82 -1.11 -12.40
N LEU A 5 0.79 -1.05 -11.05
CA LEU A 5 0.08 -2.01 -10.21
C LEU A 5 -1.18 -1.41 -9.59
N ILE A 6 -2.27 -2.15 -9.63
CA ILE A 6 -3.53 -1.83 -8.94
C ILE A 6 -3.64 -2.73 -7.71
N ALA A 7 -3.76 -2.10 -6.53
CA ALA A 7 -3.79 -2.74 -5.23
C ALA A 7 -5.13 -2.44 -4.51
N PRO A 8 -6.18 -3.27 -4.67
CA PRO A 8 -7.42 -3.10 -3.92
C PRO A 8 -7.19 -3.22 -2.41
N SER A 9 -7.59 -2.17 -1.64
CA SER A 9 -7.57 -2.24 -0.18
C SER A 9 -8.77 -3.01 0.34
N ILE A 10 -8.52 -4.14 0.98
CA ILE A 10 -9.54 -4.99 1.58
C ILE A 10 -10.26 -4.36 2.79
N LEU A 11 -9.80 -3.21 3.26
CA LEU A 11 -10.51 -2.43 4.28
C LEU A 11 -11.95 -2.11 3.84
N SER A 12 -12.21 -2.05 2.53
CA SER A 12 -13.52 -1.77 1.93
C SER A 12 -14.29 -3.03 1.48
N ALA A 13 -13.73 -4.23 1.66
CA ALA A 13 -14.35 -5.50 1.26
C ALA A 13 -15.42 -5.97 2.25
N ASP A 14 -16.25 -6.92 1.82
CA ASP A 14 -17.14 -7.66 2.72
C ASP A 14 -16.34 -8.70 3.52
N PHE A 15 -16.06 -8.40 4.78
CA PHE A 15 -15.28 -9.28 5.65
C PHE A 15 -15.95 -10.63 5.93
N ALA A 16 -17.29 -10.74 5.78
CA ALA A 16 -17.99 -12.01 5.93
C ALA A 16 -17.64 -13.01 4.80
N ARG A 17 -17.11 -12.52 3.67
CA ARG A 17 -16.72 -13.30 2.49
C ARG A 17 -15.35 -12.88 1.94
N LEU A 18 -14.44 -12.49 2.81
CA LEU A 18 -13.19 -11.84 2.43
C LEU A 18 -12.37 -12.64 1.40
N GLY A 19 -12.29 -13.96 1.51
CA GLY A 19 -11.60 -14.81 0.54
C GLY A 19 -12.19 -14.70 -0.86
N GLU A 20 -13.52 -14.76 -0.98
CA GLU A 20 -14.24 -14.61 -2.25
C GLU A 20 -14.06 -13.21 -2.85
N GLU A 21 -14.11 -12.18 -2.02
CA GLU A 21 -13.90 -10.79 -2.42
C GLU A 21 -12.49 -10.56 -3.01
N VAL A 22 -11.46 -11.10 -2.34
CA VAL A 22 -10.07 -11.04 -2.81
C VAL A 22 -9.90 -11.80 -4.11
N GLU A 23 -10.44 -13.02 -4.20
CA GLU A 23 -10.41 -13.82 -5.44
C GLU A 23 -11.09 -13.07 -6.60
N ALA A 24 -12.24 -12.43 -6.34
CA ALA A 24 -13.00 -11.70 -7.35
C ALA A 24 -12.22 -10.48 -7.90
N VAL A 25 -11.58 -9.66 -7.04
CA VAL A 25 -10.81 -8.50 -7.52
C VAL A 25 -9.54 -8.93 -8.26
N LEU A 26 -8.88 -10.01 -7.84
CA LEU A 26 -7.73 -10.58 -8.56
C LEU A 26 -8.14 -11.13 -9.92
N ALA A 27 -9.26 -11.86 -10.00
CA ALA A 27 -9.82 -12.33 -11.27
C ALA A 27 -10.29 -11.18 -12.18
N ALA A 28 -10.62 -10.03 -11.60
CA ALA A 28 -10.95 -8.80 -12.32
C ALA A 28 -9.72 -8.08 -12.89
N GLY A 29 -8.49 -8.44 -12.49
CA GLY A 29 -7.24 -7.89 -13.03
C GLY A 29 -6.44 -7.02 -12.07
N ALA A 30 -6.71 -7.11 -10.75
CA ALA A 30 -5.85 -6.52 -9.72
C ALA A 30 -4.54 -7.32 -9.58
N ASP A 31 -3.47 -6.65 -9.13
CA ASP A 31 -2.11 -7.22 -9.06
C ASP A 31 -1.70 -7.58 -7.65
N VAL A 32 -2.09 -6.78 -6.68
CA VAL A 32 -1.66 -6.84 -5.28
C VAL A 32 -2.88 -6.72 -4.38
N VAL A 33 -2.85 -7.38 -3.23
CA VAL A 33 -3.87 -7.21 -2.17
C VAL A 33 -3.31 -6.23 -1.14
N HIS A 34 -3.91 -5.06 -0.99
CA HIS A 34 -3.51 -4.09 0.04
C HIS A 34 -4.24 -4.37 1.35
N PHE A 35 -3.47 -4.48 2.45
CA PHE A 35 -3.91 -5.01 3.73
C PHE A 35 -3.66 -3.98 4.85
N ASP A 36 -4.66 -3.18 5.19
CA ASP A 36 -4.59 -2.09 6.17
C ASP A 36 -4.73 -2.59 7.61
N VAL A 37 -3.66 -2.49 8.40
CA VAL A 37 -3.60 -2.92 9.81
C VAL A 37 -3.61 -1.72 10.73
N MET A 38 -4.61 -1.64 11.62
CA MET A 38 -4.81 -0.54 12.56
C MET A 38 -5.00 -1.07 13.98
N ASP A 39 -4.36 -0.44 14.96
CA ASP A 39 -4.30 -0.90 16.36
C ASP A 39 -5.13 -0.06 17.35
N ASN A 40 -5.88 0.93 16.86
CA ASN A 40 -6.59 1.91 17.69
C ASN A 40 -5.68 2.69 18.66
N HIS A 41 -4.38 2.76 18.33
CA HIS A 41 -3.39 3.53 19.07
C HIS A 41 -2.64 4.51 18.16
N TYR A 42 -2.04 4.02 17.06
CA TYR A 42 -1.41 4.87 16.06
C TYR A 42 -2.44 5.68 15.26
N VAL A 43 -3.58 5.06 14.94
CA VAL A 43 -4.75 5.67 14.30
C VAL A 43 -6.01 5.37 15.10
N PRO A 44 -7.07 6.23 15.02
CA PRO A 44 -8.29 6.06 15.84
C PRO A 44 -9.25 5.04 15.22
N ASN A 45 -8.76 3.89 14.82
CA ASN A 45 -9.53 2.76 14.27
C ASN A 45 -8.82 1.44 14.58
N LEU A 46 -9.58 0.35 14.66
CA LEU A 46 -9.09 -1.02 14.83
C LEU A 46 -9.57 -1.87 13.66
N THR A 47 -8.68 -2.59 13.00
CA THR A 47 -9.05 -3.40 11.85
C THR A 47 -8.73 -4.88 12.04
N ILE A 48 -7.70 -5.38 11.41
CA ILE A 48 -7.37 -6.80 11.26
C ILE A 48 -5.91 -7.07 11.62
N GLY A 49 -5.58 -8.32 11.86
CA GLY A 49 -4.24 -8.74 12.24
C GLY A 49 -3.70 -9.89 11.41
N PRO A 50 -2.53 -10.45 11.81
CA PRO A 50 -1.82 -11.50 11.08
C PRO A 50 -2.66 -12.74 10.80
N MET A 51 -3.61 -13.08 11.70
CA MET A 51 -4.50 -14.23 11.51
C MET A 51 -5.35 -14.13 10.24
N VAL A 52 -5.74 -12.92 9.82
CA VAL A 52 -6.52 -12.72 8.59
C VAL A 52 -5.62 -12.87 7.35
N CYS A 53 -4.39 -12.36 7.39
CA CYS A 53 -3.39 -12.58 6.35
C CYS A 53 -3.14 -14.07 6.14
N LYS A 54 -2.91 -14.81 7.23
CA LYS A 54 -2.73 -16.27 7.18
C LYS A 54 -3.98 -17.00 6.67
N ALA A 55 -5.18 -16.53 7.02
CA ALA A 55 -6.42 -17.10 6.53
C ALA A 55 -6.57 -16.93 5.01
N LEU A 56 -6.21 -15.77 4.44
CA LEU A 56 -6.16 -15.55 3.00
C LEU A 56 -5.17 -16.48 2.31
N ARG A 57 -3.96 -16.68 2.87
CA ARG A 57 -3.00 -17.65 2.35
C ARG A 57 -3.55 -19.09 2.37
N ASN A 58 -4.19 -19.49 3.47
CA ASN A 58 -4.81 -20.82 3.61
C ASN A 58 -6.01 -21.00 2.67
N TYR A 59 -6.72 -19.92 2.35
CA TYR A 59 -7.81 -19.91 1.36
C TYR A 59 -7.30 -20.18 -0.07
N GLY A 60 -6.01 -19.92 -0.34
CA GLY A 60 -5.38 -20.16 -1.65
C GLY A 60 -4.95 -18.89 -2.37
N ILE A 61 -5.00 -17.72 -1.73
CA ILE A 61 -4.51 -16.46 -2.32
C ILE A 61 -2.99 -16.53 -2.45
N THR A 62 -2.48 -16.57 -3.67
CA THR A 62 -1.04 -16.57 -4.00
C THR A 62 -0.50 -15.21 -4.44
N ALA A 63 -1.39 -14.29 -4.83
CA ALA A 63 -1.03 -12.92 -5.19
C ALA A 63 -0.24 -12.22 -4.08
N PRO A 64 0.61 -11.23 -4.40
CA PRO A 64 1.29 -10.43 -3.39
C PRO A 64 0.31 -9.81 -2.40
N ILE A 65 0.61 -9.92 -1.10
CA ILE A 65 -0.10 -9.20 -0.03
C ILE A 65 0.84 -8.11 0.47
N ASP A 66 0.41 -6.87 0.30
CA ASP A 66 1.09 -5.68 0.79
C ASP A 66 0.46 -5.23 2.10
N VAL A 67 1.20 -5.38 3.19
CA VAL A 67 0.74 -5.10 4.55
C VAL A 67 1.19 -3.70 4.96
N HIS A 68 0.23 -2.79 5.11
CA HIS A 68 0.43 -1.43 5.62
C HIS A 68 0.15 -1.40 7.13
N LEU A 69 1.21 -1.19 7.92
CA LEU A 69 1.15 -1.18 9.38
C LEU A 69 0.92 0.23 9.94
N MET A 70 -0.29 0.53 10.32
CA MET A 70 -0.68 1.70 11.12
C MET A 70 -0.76 1.29 12.61
N VAL A 71 0.38 0.86 13.15
CA VAL A 71 0.52 0.22 14.45
C VAL A 71 1.75 0.78 15.17
N LYS A 72 1.65 1.02 16.47
CA LYS A 72 2.76 1.51 17.30
C LYS A 72 2.77 0.84 18.69
N PRO A 73 3.90 0.23 19.13
CA PRO A 73 5.17 0.04 18.40
C PRO A 73 5.04 -1.03 17.32
N VAL A 74 5.86 -0.92 16.24
CA VAL A 74 5.70 -1.78 15.06
C VAL A 74 6.53 -3.07 15.09
N ASP A 75 7.67 -3.11 15.80
CA ASP A 75 8.68 -4.16 15.68
C ASP A 75 8.13 -5.58 15.89
N ARG A 76 7.28 -5.78 16.89
CA ARG A 76 6.79 -7.12 17.18
C ARG A 76 5.85 -7.64 16.08
N ILE A 77 4.91 -6.81 15.63
CA ILE A 77 3.89 -7.23 14.66
C ILE A 77 4.49 -7.51 13.27
N ILE A 78 5.65 -6.93 12.95
CA ILE A 78 6.40 -7.26 11.74
C ILE A 78 6.68 -8.76 11.68
N GLY A 79 7.21 -9.36 12.77
CA GLY A 79 7.48 -10.80 12.83
C GLY A 79 6.23 -11.64 12.61
N ASP A 80 5.13 -11.26 13.23
CA ASP A 80 3.84 -11.98 13.09
C ASP A 80 3.32 -11.96 11.64
N PHE A 81 3.50 -10.84 10.88
CA PHE A 81 3.11 -10.75 9.48
C PHE A 81 4.06 -11.48 8.53
N ILE A 82 5.36 -11.54 8.83
CA ILE A 82 6.32 -12.39 8.10
C ILE A 82 5.84 -13.84 8.16
N GLU A 83 5.53 -14.34 9.36
CA GLU A 83 5.04 -15.71 9.57
C GLU A 83 3.67 -15.96 8.93
N ALA A 84 2.82 -14.92 8.83
CA ALA A 84 1.51 -14.99 8.20
C ALA A 84 1.57 -15.03 6.66
N GLY A 85 2.74 -14.75 6.06
CA GLY A 85 2.94 -14.82 4.61
C GLY A 85 2.73 -13.51 3.87
N ALA A 86 2.99 -12.37 4.51
CA ALA A 86 3.07 -11.07 3.83
C ALA A 86 4.13 -11.09 2.71
N THR A 87 3.93 -10.31 1.65
CA THR A 87 4.92 -10.12 0.58
C THR A 87 5.67 -8.81 0.77
N TYR A 88 4.93 -7.73 1.01
CA TYR A 88 5.44 -6.43 1.40
C TYR A 88 5.01 -6.13 2.83
N ILE A 89 5.85 -5.46 3.59
CA ILE A 89 5.50 -4.89 4.89
C ILE A 89 5.99 -3.45 4.89
N THR A 90 5.06 -2.53 5.02
CA THR A 90 5.31 -1.09 5.07
C THR A 90 4.87 -0.53 6.42
N PHE A 91 5.63 0.40 6.98
CA PHE A 91 5.32 1.03 8.26
C PHE A 91 5.71 2.50 8.29
N HIS A 92 5.08 3.26 9.17
CA HIS A 92 5.38 4.67 9.37
C HIS A 92 6.67 4.85 10.18
N PRO A 93 7.61 5.71 9.78
CA PRO A 93 8.86 5.90 10.51
C PRO A 93 8.62 6.33 11.97
N GLU A 94 7.52 7.04 12.25
CA GLU A 94 7.13 7.46 13.60
C GLU A 94 6.69 6.28 14.51
N ALA A 95 6.44 5.11 13.94
CA ALA A 95 6.02 3.90 14.66
C ALA A 95 7.19 3.04 15.16
N SER A 96 8.42 3.34 14.73
CA SER A 96 9.65 2.66 15.15
C SER A 96 10.63 3.64 15.77
N GLU A 97 11.29 3.23 16.86
CA GLU A 97 12.42 3.98 17.45
C GLU A 97 13.73 3.72 16.69
N HIS A 98 13.81 2.62 15.93
CA HIS A 98 14.98 2.16 15.20
C HIS A 98 14.60 1.72 13.78
N VAL A 99 14.27 2.67 12.92
CA VAL A 99 13.74 2.45 11.56
C VAL A 99 14.64 1.50 10.75
N ASP A 100 15.95 1.71 10.77
CA ASP A 100 16.92 0.86 10.06
C ASP A 100 16.82 -0.61 10.50
N ARG A 101 16.73 -0.86 11.81
CA ARG A 101 16.58 -2.22 12.36
C ARG A 101 15.26 -2.86 11.96
N SER A 102 14.15 -2.10 11.98
CA SER A 102 12.83 -2.60 11.60
C SER A 102 12.78 -2.98 10.12
N LEU A 103 13.39 -2.17 9.23
CA LEU A 103 13.54 -2.49 7.81
C LEU A 103 14.38 -3.76 7.60
N GLN A 104 15.51 -3.88 8.32
CA GLN A 104 16.37 -5.06 8.23
C GLN A 104 15.62 -6.32 8.68
N MET A 105 14.81 -6.24 9.74
CA MET A 105 14.01 -7.37 10.22
C MET A 105 13.00 -7.86 9.17
N ILE A 106 12.36 -6.96 8.43
CA ILE A 106 11.45 -7.31 7.33
C ILE A 106 12.23 -8.06 6.23
N ARG A 107 13.38 -7.55 5.82
CA ARG A 107 14.22 -8.14 4.76
C ARG A 107 14.79 -9.50 5.16
N ASP A 108 15.27 -9.64 6.40
CA ASP A 108 15.78 -10.91 6.94
C ASP A 108 14.68 -11.98 7.01
N GLY A 109 13.43 -11.56 7.20
CA GLY A 109 12.24 -12.40 7.13
C GLY A 109 11.81 -12.78 5.71
N GLY A 110 12.52 -12.32 4.68
CA GLY A 110 12.22 -12.63 3.27
C GLY A 110 11.08 -11.80 2.66
N CYS A 111 10.60 -10.78 3.36
CA CYS A 111 9.61 -9.83 2.85
C CYS A 111 10.28 -8.61 2.23
N LYS A 112 9.57 -7.93 1.36
CA LYS A 112 9.95 -6.64 0.80
C LYS A 112 9.60 -5.53 1.80
N ALA A 113 10.54 -4.60 2.04
CA ALA A 113 10.43 -3.58 3.07
C ALA A 113 10.04 -2.22 2.49
N GLY A 114 9.21 -1.47 3.21
CA GLY A 114 8.84 -0.12 2.81
C GLY A 114 8.57 0.83 3.97
N LEU A 115 8.61 2.13 3.65
CA LEU A 115 8.22 3.20 4.56
C LEU A 115 6.99 3.94 4.07
N VAL A 116 6.13 4.30 5.02
CA VAL A 116 4.88 5.04 4.77
C VAL A 116 4.99 6.46 5.30
N PHE A 117 4.60 7.43 4.49
CA PHE A 117 4.64 8.84 4.85
C PHE A 117 3.24 9.44 4.93
N ASN A 118 2.86 9.92 6.11
CA ASN A 118 1.62 10.70 6.29
C ASN A 118 1.64 11.97 5.43
N PRO A 119 0.49 12.59 5.15
CA PRO A 119 0.45 13.80 4.33
C PRO A 119 1.44 14.90 4.77
N ALA A 120 1.63 15.08 6.09
CA ALA A 120 2.53 16.08 6.65
C ALA A 120 3.94 15.58 6.98
N THR A 121 4.23 14.27 6.92
CA THR A 121 5.56 13.72 7.22
C THR A 121 6.53 14.01 6.07
N PRO A 122 7.68 14.63 6.33
CA PRO A 122 8.67 14.96 5.30
C PRO A 122 9.43 13.72 4.81
N LEU A 123 10.00 13.79 3.58
CA LEU A 123 10.72 12.68 2.95
C LEU A 123 12.16 12.50 3.46
N ASN A 124 12.70 13.36 4.32
CA ASN A 124 14.06 13.26 4.84
C ASN A 124 14.34 11.96 5.65
N HIS A 125 13.31 11.24 6.06
CA HIS A 125 13.47 9.89 6.62
C HIS A 125 14.06 8.88 5.63
N LEU A 126 14.10 9.20 4.33
CA LEU A 126 14.71 8.36 3.29
C LEU A 126 16.23 8.49 3.23
N ASP A 127 16.82 9.58 3.74
CA ASP A 127 18.23 9.96 3.51
C ASP A 127 19.25 8.87 3.82
N TYR A 128 18.97 8.00 4.80
CA TYR A 128 19.91 6.98 5.28
C TYR A 128 19.38 5.54 5.19
N VAL A 129 18.23 5.32 4.54
CA VAL A 129 17.59 3.99 4.49
C VAL A 129 17.06 3.62 3.12
N LEU A 130 17.20 4.49 2.12
CA LEU A 130 16.60 4.30 0.78
C LEU A 130 17.07 3.00 0.10
N ASP A 131 18.31 2.59 0.33
CA ASP A 131 18.92 1.35 -0.20
C ASP A 131 18.33 0.06 0.43
N LYS A 132 17.55 0.19 1.50
CA LYS A 132 16.84 -0.91 2.16
C LYS A 132 15.37 -1.01 1.74
N LEU A 133 14.87 -0.05 0.95
CA LEU A 133 13.48 0.02 0.58
C LEU A 133 13.22 -0.68 -0.76
N ASP A 134 12.16 -1.44 -0.79
CA ASP A 134 11.53 -1.97 -2.00
C ASP A 134 10.29 -1.13 -2.39
N MET A 135 9.77 -0.33 -1.43
CA MET A 135 8.57 0.48 -1.62
C MET A 135 8.58 1.74 -0.74
N ILE A 136 8.08 2.83 -1.31
CA ILE A 136 7.70 4.04 -0.59
C ILE A 136 6.21 4.23 -0.79
N LEU A 137 5.44 4.25 0.31
CA LEU A 137 4.00 4.51 0.29
C LEU A 137 3.73 5.94 0.77
N LEU A 138 3.05 6.74 -0.04
CA LEU A 138 2.58 8.06 0.35
C LEU A 138 1.09 8.05 0.67
N MET A 139 0.73 8.52 1.85
CA MET A 139 -0.67 8.72 2.20
C MET A 139 -1.20 10.00 1.56
N SER A 140 -2.26 9.89 0.80
CA SER A 140 -3.00 11.03 0.23
C SER A 140 -4.28 11.38 1.00
N VAL A 141 -4.46 10.73 2.16
CA VAL A 141 -5.44 11.04 3.20
C VAL A 141 -4.79 10.89 4.56
N ASN A 142 -5.39 11.38 5.63
CA ASN A 142 -4.95 11.00 6.97
C ASN A 142 -5.35 9.55 7.24
N PRO A 143 -4.42 8.67 7.66
CA PRO A 143 -4.71 7.25 7.85
C PRO A 143 -5.75 7.01 8.95
N GLY A 144 -6.51 5.91 8.85
CA GLY A 144 -7.47 5.49 9.85
C GLY A 144 -8.84 5.08 9.28
N PHE A 145 -9.30 5.71 8.21
CA PHE A 145 -10.62 5.42 7.61
C PHE A 145 -10.56 5.45 6.10
N GLY A 146 -11.31 4.54 5.47
CA GLY A 146 -11.52 4.56 4.01
C GLY A 146 -12.49 5.66 3.54
N GLY A 147 -12.61 5.83 2.22
CA GLY A 147 -13.60 6.72 1.59
C GLY A 147 -13.31 8.23 1.71
N GLN A 148 -12.12 8.62 2.13
CA GLN A 148 -11.71 10.01 2.25
C GLN A 148 -11.34 10.62 0.88
N LYS A 149 -11.40 11.96 0.80
CA LYS A 149 -11.02 12.71 -0.40
C LYS A 149 -9.49 12.84 -0.47
N PHE A 150 -8.95 12.66 -1.67
CA PHE A 150 -7.53 12.87 -1.98
C PHE A 150 -7.06 14.28 -1.60
N ILE A 151 -5.93 14.37 -0.92
CA ILE A 151 -5.27 15.62 -0.54
C ILE A 151 -4.37 16.08 -1.69
N PRO A 152 -4.68 17.20 -2.41
CA PRO A 152 -3.96 17.59 -3.63
C PRO A 152 -2.45 17.85 -3.46
N HIS A 153 -2.01 18.31 -2.29
CA HIS A 153 -0.58 18.55 -2.01
C HIS A 153 0.27 17.27 -2.11
N THR A 154 -0.34 16.09 -2.02
CA THR A 154 0.37 14.81 -2.17
C THR A 154 0.96 14.65 -3.56
N LEU A 155 0.37 15.25 -4.61
CA LEU A 155 0.94 15.24 -5.98
C LEU A 155 2.35 15.86 -6.02
N GLN A 156 2.58 16.93 -5.26
CA GLN A 156 3.92 17.53 -5.17
C GLN A 156 4.89 16.58 -4.45
N LYS A 157 4.45 15.93 -3.36
CA LYS A 157 5.27 14.96 -2.63
C LYS A 157 5.59 13.73 -3.48
N LEU A 158 4.64 13.24 -4.32
CA LEU A 158 4.89 12.17 -5.29
C LEU A 158 6.03 12.55 -6.25
N ARG A 159 5.99 13.74 -6.85
CA ARG A 159 7.06 14.21 -7.75
C ARG A 159 8.42 14.25 -7.05
N GLN A 160 8.46 14.71 -5.80
CA GLN A 160 9.69 14.74 -5.00
C GLN A 160 10.20 13.33 -4.69
N ALA A 161 9.32 12.41 -4.29
CA ALA A 161 9.69 11.02 -4.00
C ALA A 161 10.19 10.31 -5.27
N ARG A 162 9.50 10.49 -6.40
CA ARG A 162 9.93 9.95 -7.71
C ARG A 162 11.31 10.47 -8.09
N GLN A 163 11.55 11.77 -7.95
CA GLN A 163 12.87 12.36 -8.23
C GLN A 163 13.98 11.75 -7.35
N ILE A 164 13.70 11.51 -6.06
CA ILE A 164 14.66 10.85 -5.15
C ILE A 164 14.97 9.43 -5.62
N ILE A 165 13.95 8.65 -5.98
CA ILE A 165 14.11 7.28 -6.47
C ILE A 165 14.93 7.28 -7.78
N ASP A 166 14.56 8.10 -8.76
CA ASP A 166 15.21 8.16 -10.06
C ASP A 166 16.70 8.58 -9.93
N GLN A 167 17.01 9.53 -9.07
CA GLN A 167 18.39 9.97 -8.80
C GLN A 167 19.22 8.89 -8.10
N SER A 168 18.61 8.03 -7.32
CA SER A 168 19.31 6.94 -6.63
C SER A 168 19.70 5.78 -7.56
N GLY A 169 18.99 5.59 -8.65
CA GLY A 169 19.13 4.44 -9.54
C GLY A 169 18.64 3.12 -8.95
N LEU A 170 17.95 3.16 -7.80
CA LEU A 170 17.41 1.98 -7.12
C LEU A 170 16.03 1.61 -7.69
N ASP A 171 15.69 0.32 -7.66
CA ASP A 171 14.37 -0.19 -8.05
C ASP A 171 13.43 -0.17 -6.83
N VAL A 172 12.84 1.00 -6.56
CA VAL A 172 11.91 1.23 -5.45
C VAL A 172 10.56 1.63 -6.02
N ARG A 173 9.51 0.91 -5.64
CA ARG A 173 8.14 1.25 -6.02
C ARG A 173 7.66 2.49 -5.28
N LEU A 174 6.87 3.31 -5.98
CA LEU A 174 6.20 4.48 -5.40
C LEU A 174 4.70 4.25 -5.37
N GLU A 175 4.21 3.93 -4.19
CA GLU A 175 2.81 3.64 -3.94
C GLU A 175 2.07 4.85 -3.38
N ILE A 176 0.80 4.93 -3.67
CA ILE A 176 -0.12 5.96 -3.19
C ILE A 176 -1.37 5.33 -2.59
N ASP A 177 -1.76 5.78 -1.40
CA ASP A 177 -2.99 5.33 -0.73
C ASP A 177 -3.82 6.51 -0.25
N GLY A 178 -5.10 6.48 -0.64
CA GLY A 178 -6.13 7.41 -0.18
C GLY A 178 -6.83 8.19 -1.30
N GLY A 179 -8.11 7.92 -1.49
CA GLY A 179 -8.96 8.66 -2.42
C GLY A 179 -8.60 8.47 -3.90
N VAL A 180 -7.92 7.38 -4.26
CA VAL A 180 -7.63 7.01 -5.65
C VAL A 180 -8.89 6.50 -6.33
N THR A 181 -9.16 7.00 -7.53
CA THR A 181 -10.35 6.69 -8.33
C THR A 181 -9.98 6.66 -9.82
N THR A 182 -10.87 6.18 -10.67
CA THR A 182 -10.74 6.25 -12.14
C THR A 182 -10.56 7.68 -12.67
N LYS A 183 -10.98 8.71 -11.90
CA LYS A 183 -10.94 10.12 -12.34
C LYS A 183 -9.60 10.80 -12.10
N ASN A 184 -8.80 10.33 -11.13
CA ASN A 184 -7.56 10.98 -10.74
C ASN A 184 -6.31 10.08 -10.87
N ILE A 185 -6.47 8.79 -11.17
CA ILE A 185 -5.36 7.83 -11.24
C ILE A 185 -4.31 8.24 -12.29
N ARG A 186 -4.71 8.81 -13.44
CA ARG A 186 -3.80 9.31 -14.47
C ARG A 186 -2.92 10.44 -13.93
N GLU A 187 -3.52 11.48 -13.33
CA GLU A 187 -2.77 12.61 -12.75
C GLU A 187 -1.81 12.15 -11.64
N ILE A 188 -2.22 11.15 -10.85
CA ILE A 188 -1.39 10.56 -9.79
C ILE A 188 -0.20 9.82 -10.40
N ALA A 189 -0.41 9.05 -11.48
CA ALA A 189 0.66 8.36 -12.21
C ALA A 189 1.62 9.35 -12.88
N GLU A 190 1.11 10.42 -13.51
CA GLU A 190 1.91 11.53 -14.05
C GLU A 190 2.76 12.23 -12.97
N ALA A 191 2.30 12.23 -11.74
CA ALA A 191 3.08 12.74 -10.60
C ALA A 191 4.16 11.76 -10.12
N GLY A 192 4.20 10.52 -10.64
CA GLY A 192 5.29 9.57 -10.43
C GLY A 192 4.91 8.29 -9.68
N ALA A 193 3.67 8.11 -9.24
CA ALA A 193 3.23 6.84 -8.64
C ALA A 193 3.21 5.72 -9.69
N ASP A 194 3.58 4.50 -9.28
CA ASP A 194 3.51 3.29 -10.10
C ASP A 194 2.65 2.19 -9.48
N THR A 195 2.21 2.37 -8.24
CA THR A 195 1.36 1.43 -7.51
C THR A 195 0.20 2.21 -6.83
N PHE A 196 -1.04 1.76 -7.03
CA PHE A 196 -2.24 2.52 -6.69
C PHE A 196 -3.15 1.73 -5.77
N VAL A 197 -3.29 2.19 -4.53
CA VAL A 197 -4.24 1.61 -3.58
C VAL A 197 -5.62 2.23 -3.80
N ALA A 198 -6.61 1.38 -4.08
CA ALA A 198 -7.99 1.77 -4.26
C ALA A 198 -8.92 0.84 -3.48
N GLY A 199 -9.57 1.36 -2.44
CA GLY A 199 -10.52 0.60 -1.62
C GLY A 199 -11.96 0.78 -2.10
N SER A 200 -12.65 1.79 -1.59
CA SER A 200 -14.06 2.04 -1.88
C SER A 200 -14.39 2.26 -3.36
N ALA A 201 -13.43 2.73 -4.16
CA ALA A 201 -13.62 2.90 -5.60
C ALA A 201 -13.79 1.55 -6.33
N ILE A 202 -13.20 0.47 -5.81
CA ILE A 202 -13.30 -0.88 -6.37
C ILE A 202 -14.40 -1.66 -5.64
N PHE A 203 -14.28 -1.88 -4.32
CA PHE A 203 -15.21 -2.71 -3.55
C PHE A 203 -16.61 -2.12 -3.41
N GLY A 204 -16.79 -0.81 -3.62
CA GLY A 204 -18.09 -0.16 -3.67
C GLY A 204 -18.81 -0.22 -5.03
N ALA A 205 -18.20 -0.82 -6.04
CA ALA A 205 -18.76 -0.94 -7.38
C ALA A 205 -19.50 -2.27 -7.56
N ASP A 206 -20.55 -2.26 -8.39
CA ASP A 206 -21.30 -3.49 -8.75
C ASP A 206 -20.47 -4.43 -9.66
N ASP A 207 -19.50 -3.89 -10.40
CA ASP A 207 -18.61 -4.64 -11.32
C ASP A 207 -17.15 -4.22 -11.12
N TYR A 208 -16.40 -5.04 -10.39
CA TYR A 208 -14.97 -4.83 -10.11
C TYR A 208 -14.12 -4.77 -11.39
N ARG A 209 -14.45 -5.65 -12.38
CA ARG A 209 -13.72 -5.70 -13.64
C ARG A 209 -13.89 -4.42 -14.46
N ALA A 210 -15.08 -3.87 -14.49
CA ALA A 210 -15.33 -2.62 -15.21
C ALA A 210 -14.49 -1.47 -14.64
N VAL A 211 -14.43 -1.33 -13.30
CA VAL A 211 -13.63 -0.29 -12.64
C VAL A 211 -12.13 -0.50 -12.84
N ILE A 212 -11.63 -1.72 -12.65
CA ILE A 212 -10.21 -2.03 -12.84
C ILE A 212 -9.80 -1.80 -14.29
N ASN A 213 -10.60 -2.22 -15.26
CA ASN A 213 -10.33 -1.97 -16.68
C ASN A 213 -10.28 -0.46 -16.99
N GLN A 214 -11.20 0.33 -16.43
CA GLN A 214 -11.17 1.78 -16.59
C GLN A 214 -9.90 2.40 -15.98
N MET A 215 -9.46 1.93 -14.80
CA MET A 215 -8.18 2.35 -14.22
C MET A 215 -7.01 2.01 -15.13
N ARG A 216 -6.98 0.78 -15.71
CA ARG A 216 -5.96 0.37 -16.68
C ARG A 216 -5.95 1.22 -17.95
N GLU A 217 -7.15 1.57 -18.46
CA GLU A 217 -7.28 2.44 -19.64
C GLU A 217 -6.67 3.81 -19.36
N GLU A 218 -6.99 4.43 -18.22
CA GLU A 218 -6.40 5.71 -17.82
C GLU A 218 -4.87 5.66 -17.73
N LEU A 219 -4.30 4.56 -17.22
CA LEU A 219 -2.87 4.36 -17.09
C LEU A 219 -2.19 4.04 -18.42
N SER A 220 -2.88 3.41 -19.38
CA SER A 220 -2.31 3.02 -20.67
C SER A 220 -1.85 4.20 -21.54
N HIS A 221 -2.37 5.38 -21.29
CA HIS A 221 -1.97 6.60 -21.98
C HIS A 221 -0.58 7.14 -21.57
N LEU A 222 0.04 6.53 -20.54
CA LEU A 222 1.34 6.92 -19.98
C LEU A 222 2.45 5.88 -20.27
N ALA A 223 2.10 4.75 -20.86
CA ALA A 223 3.00 3.63 -21.17
C ALA A 223 3.73 3.82 -22.52
#